data_f7bc85e8c5d2ad1e539310bed5336f4f
#
_entry.id   f7bc85e8c5d2ad1e539310bed5336f4f
#
_cell.length_a   1.000
_cell.length_b   1.000
_cell.length_c   1.000
_cell.angle_alpha   90.00
_cell.angle_beta   90.00
_cell.angle_gamma   90.00
#
_symmetry.space_group_name_H-M   'P 1'
#
loop_
_entity.id
_entity.type
_entity.pdbx_description
1 polymer ?
#
loop_
_entity_poly.entity_id
_entity_poly.type
_entity_poly.pdbx_seq_one_letter_code
_entity_poly.pdbx_strand_id
1 'polypeptide(L)'
;MYCLSNGLNDPEHPEYGGWGGRFSTGKVAGIRGMDWVKRNGLDEPQYDPYYMIPAAKEGSAAITRWKDAIYNDFIARMQWTVKADYKAANHHPVAVVGKDRSLNSVHVTCKAGKTIVLNASKSSDPDGDTLTFDWSIYREASGYQGDVTIIEKDQNRCRVMVPADARGKDCHVILQVTDAGIPALTSYRRVILNIN
;
A
#
# COMPACT_ATOMS: atom_id res chain seq x y z
N MET A 1 14.93 3.20 -3.32
CA MET A 1 14.67 3.44 -1.88
C MET A 1 13.35 2.76 -1.53
N TYR A 2 13.44 1.66 -0.81
CA TYR A 2 12.24 0.97 -0.32
C TYR A 2 11.64 1.80 0.81
N CYS A 3 10.57 2.53 0.54
CA CYS A 3 9.71 2.98 1.61
C CYS A 3 8.99 1.74 2.15
N LEU A 4 9.34 1.34 3.36
CA LEU A 4 8.59 0.34 4.11
C LEU A 4 7.20 0.92 4.38
N SER A 5 6.27 0.67 3.49
CA SER A 5 4.87 1.13 3.62
C SER A 5 4.05 0.21 4.51
N ASN A 6 4.68 -0.46 5.49
CA ASN A 6 4.03 -1.31 6.50
C ASN A 6 2.96 -2.27 5.93
N GLY A 7 3.29 -2.97 4.82
CA GLY A 7 2.42 -3.94 4.16
C GLY A 7 1.53 -3.39 3.03
N LEU A 8 1.68 -2.11 2.66
CA LEU A 8 0.93 -1.51 1.56
C LEU A 8 1.54 -1.84 0.19
N ASN A 9 2.86 -1.70 0.05
CA ASN A 9 3.58 -1.94 -1.20
C ASN A 9 3.97 -3.41 -1.35
N ASP A 10 4.13 -3.82 -2.60
CA ASP A 10 4.71 -5.09 -2.98
C ASP A 10 6.03 -4.78 -3.70
N PRO A 11 7.18 -5.31 -3.23
CA PRO A 11 8.49 -4.99 -3.81
C PRO A 11 8.67 -5.48 -5.25
N GLU A 12 7.98 -6.53 -5.65
CA GLU A 12 8.04 -7.09 -7.00
C GLU A 12 7.05 -6.40 -7.96
N HIS A 13 6.13 -5.59 -7.40
CA HIS A 13 5.04 -4.96 -8.12
C HIS A 13 4.95 -3.45 -7.85
N PRO A 14 5.87 -2.64 -8.41
CA PRO A 14 5.86 -1.18 -8.21
C PRO A 14 4.58 -0.51 -8.76
N GLU A 15 3.89 -1.19 -9.69
CA GLU A 15 2.60 -0.76 -10.23
C GLU A 15 1.43 -0.91 -9.25
N TYR A 16 1.62 -1.64 -8.16
CA TYR A 16 0.61 -1.73 -7.09
C TYR A 16 0.57 -0.48 -6.21
N GLY A 17 1.68 0.23 -6.12
CA GLY A 17 1.76 1.48 -5.35
C GLY A 17 1.95 1.29 -3.85
N GLY A 18 2.37 2.37 -3.22
CA GLY A 18 2.67 2.47 -1.80
C GLY A 18 2.99 3.90 -1.41
N TRP A 19 3.65 4.11 -0.30
CA TRP A 19 4.03 5.45 0.18
C TRP A 19 5.01 6.18 -0.76
N GLY A 20 5.79 5.44 -1.54
CA GLY A 20 6.69 5.99 -2.57
C GLY A 20 5.98 6.38 -3.87
N GLY A 21 4.69 6.18 -3.96
CA GLY A 21 3.90 6.37 -5.18
C GLY A 21 3.59 5.07 -5.90
N ARG A 22 2.98 5.20 -7.08
CA ARG A 22 2.68 4.11 -7.98
C ARG A 22 3.38 4.35 -9.33
N PHE A 23 3.92 3.30 -9.91
CA PHE A 23 4.72 3.39 -11.12
C PHE A 23 4.10 2.52 -12.22
N SER A 24 4.26 2.94 -13.47
CA SER A 24 3.85 2.11 -14.60
C SER A 24 4.95 1.12 -14.96
N THR A 25 4.58 -0.05 -15.45
CA THR A 25 5.49 -1.10 -15.92
C THR A 25 5.98 -0.80 -17.33
N GLY A 26 6.62 0.32 -17.58
CA GLY A 26 7.10 0.68 -18.91
C GLY A 26 8.46 1.35 -18.88
N LYS A 27 9.23 1.16 -19.94
CA LYS A 27 10.46 1.94 -20.15
C LYS A 27 10.07 3.31 -20.70
N VAL A 28 10.54 4.38 -20.08
CA VAL A 28 10.44 5.71 -20.69
C VAL A 28 11.49 5.83 -21.79
N ALA A 29 11.03 5.96 -23.01
CA ALA A 29 11.90 6.42 -24.09
C ALA A 29 12.15 7.92 -23.93
N GLY A 30 13.40 8.34 -23.84
CA GLY A 30 13.79 9.75 -23.76
C GLY A 30 13.81 10.32 -22.34
N ILE A 31 14.90 10.08 -21.65
CA ILE A 31 15.13 10.69 -20.33
C ILE A 31 15.60 12.12 -20.55
N ARG A 32 14.86 13.12 -20.08
CA ARG A 32 15.30 14.52 -20.03
C ARG A 32 16.70 14.67 -19.40
N GLY A 33 17.09 13.74 -18.54
CA GLY A 33 18.40 13.68 -17.91
C GLY A 33 19.54 13.36 -18.87
N MET A 34 19.33 12.57 -19.93
CA MET A 34 20.39 12.26 -20.90
C MET A 34 20.83 13.49 -21.70
N ASP A 35 19.90 14.37 -22.07
CA ASP A 35 20.25 15.63 -22.73
C ASP A 35 21.02 16.58 -21.79
N TRP A 36 20.75 16.50 -20.49
CA TRP A 36 21.47 17.27 -19.50
C TRP A 36 22.90 16.73 -19.30
N VAL A 37 23.05 15.41 -19.21
CA VAL A 37 24.36 14.72 -19.08
C VAL A 37 25.23 15.05 -20.30
N LYS A 38 24.70 14.92 -21.51
CA LYS A 38 25.40 15.28 -22.75
C LYS A 38 25.81 16.75 -22.80
N ARG A 39 24.92 17.66 -22.41
CA ARG A 39 25.19 19.10 -22.39
C ARG A 39 26.25 19.51 -21.37
N ASN A 40 26.46 18.73 -20.33
CA ASN A 40 27.47 19.01 -19.31
C ASN A 40 28.76 18.20 -19.47
N GLY A 41 28.94 17.52 -20.61
CA GLY A 41 30.16 16.82 -20.93
C GLY A 41 30.49 15.61 -20.04
N LEU A 42 29.47 15.07 -19.39
CA LEU A 42 29.61 13.86 -18.56
C LEU A 42 29.65 12.62 -19.46
N ASP A 43 30.59 11.72 -19.19
CA ASP A 43 30.79 10.53 -20.00
C ASP A 43 29.67 9.50 -19.75
N GLU A 44 28.95 9.16 -20.82
CA GLU A 44 27.76 8.31 -20.80
C GLU A 44 27.97 6.88 -20.25
N PRO A 45 29.15 6.23 -20.41
CA PRO A 45 29.31 4.83 -20.04
C PRO A 45 29.22 4.55 -18.53
N GLN A 46 29.31 5.57 -17.70
CA GLN A 46 29.30 5.40 -16.25
C GLN A 46 27.91 5.38 -15.63
N TYR A 47 26.91 5.78 -16.38
CA TYR A 47 25.52 5.78 -15.95
C TYR A 47 24.77 4.84 -16.88
N ASP A 48 24.62 3.60 -16.44
CA ASP A 48 23.58 2.74 -16.98
C ASP A 48 22.31 3.60 -17.06
N PRO A 49 21.65 3.70 -18.24
CA PRO A 49 20.51 4.57 -18.36
C PRO A 49 19.54 4.25 -17.22
N TYR A 50 19.43 5.16 -16.27
CA TYR A 50 18.46 5.04 -15.20
C TYR A 50 17.12 4.81 -15.87
N TYR A 51 16.65 3.61 -15.82
CA TYR A 51 15.29 3.29 -16.23
C TYR A 51 14.40 4.07 -15.27
N MET A 52 14.08 5.29 -15.62
CA MET A 52 13.05 6.03 -14.92
C MET A 52 11.75 5.30 -15.22
N ILE A 53 11.33 4.51 -14.27
CA ILE A 53 9.99 3.92 -14.29
C ILE A 53 9.03 5.13 -14.19
N PRO A 54 8.18 5.38 -15.21
CA PRO A 54 7.32 6.54 -15.19
C PRO A 54 6.32 6.43 -14.04
N ALA A 55 6.10 7.55 -13.35
CA ALA A 55 4.99 7.65 -12.41
C ALA A 55 3.67 7.31 -13.12
N ALA A 56 2.78 6.66 -12.41
CA ALA A 56 1.45 6.40 -12.90
C ALA A 56 0.64 7.70 -13.10
N LYS A 57 -0.50 7.61 -13.79
CA LYS A 57 -1.30 8.79 -14.21
C LYS A 57 -1.67 9.73 -13.07
N GLU A 58 -1.92 9.20 -11.88
CA GLU A 58 -2.27 9.95 -10.68
C GLU A 58 -1.11 10.77 -10.10
N GLY A 59 0.12 10.53 -10.57
CA GLY A 59 1.31 11.29 -10.16
C GLY A 59 1.44 11.41 -8.64
N SER A 60 1.52 12.64 -8.13
CA SER A 60 1.65 12.90 -6.68
C SER A 60 0.45 12.47 -5.85
N ALA A 61 -0.75 12.35 -6.43
CA ALA A 61 -1.93 11.89 -5.70
C ALA A 61 -1.76 10.45 -5.16
N ALA A 62 -0.96 9.61 -5.85
CA ALA A 62 -0.61 8.28 -5.39
C ALA A 62 0.13 8.28 -4.04
N ILE A 63 0.84 9.37 -3.73
CA ILE A 63 1.58 9.56 -2.47
C ILE A 63 0.73 10.31 -1.45
N THR A 64 0.12 11.42 -1.88
CA THR A 64 -0.58 12.35 -0.96
C THR A 64 -1.77 11.73 -0.26
N ARG A 65 -2.38 10.67 -0.81
CA ARG A 65 -3.43 9.90 -0.14
C ARG A 65 -2.98 9.26 1.18
N TRP A 66 -1.68 9.03 1.34
CA TRP A 66 -1.07 8.40 2.51
C TRP A 66 -0.33 9.40 3.41
N LYS A 67 -0.41 10.70 3.12
CA LYS A 67 0.42 11.73 3.73
C LYS A 67 0.43 11.70 5.26
N ASP A 68 -0.74 11.50 5.88
CA ASP A 68 -0.87 11.54 7.33
C ASP A 68 -0.17 10.33 7.98
N ALA A 69 -0.33 9.14 7.39
CA ALA A 69 0.37 7.94 7.85
C ALA A 69 1.89 8.06 7.66
N ILE A 70 2.35 8.60 6.52
CA ILE A 70 3.78 8.86 6.26
C ILE A 70 4.35 9.83 7.29
N TYR A 71 3.62 10.90 7.58
CA TYR A 71 4.07 11.92 8.52
C TYR A 71 4.14 11.38 9.95
N ASN A 72 3.14 10.63 10.37
CA ASN A 72 3.10 10.00 11.68
C ASN A 72 4.22 8.96 11.85
N ASP A 73 4.48 8.14 10.83
CA ASP A 73 5.59 7.18 10.84
C ASP A 73 6.93 7.90 10.97
N PHE A 74 7.12 9.02 10.26
CA PHE A 74 8.34 9.83 10.40
C PHE A 74 8.50 10.37 11.83
N ILE A 75 7.44 10.91 12.43
CA ILE A 75 7.47 11.41 13.82
C ILE A 75 7.84 10.26 14.78
N ALA A 76 7.21 9.09 14.65
CA ALA A 76 7.49 7.94 15.50
C ALA A 76 8.96 7.51 15.40
N ARG A 77 9.50 7.42 14.17
CA ARG A 77 10.92 7.09 13.96
C ARG A 77 11.85 8.09 14.62
N MET A 78 11.53 9.39 14.57
CA MET A 78 12.30 10.39 15.29
C MET A 78 12.21 10.19 16.81
N GLN A 79 11.04 9.84 17.34
CA GLN A 79 10.89 9.53 18.78
C GLN A 79 11.72 8.29 19.17
N TRP A 80 11.75 7.24 18.35
CA TRP A 80 12.54 6.03 18.63
C TRP A 80 14.06 6.31 18.70
N THR A 81 14.56 7.35 18.04
CA THR A 81 15.98 7.69 18.11
C THR A 81 16.37 8.37 19.40
N VAL A 82 15.43 9.01 20.10
CA VAL A 82 15.71 9.81 21.31
C VAL A 82 15.17 9.19 22.60
N LYS A 83 14.23 8.25 22.50
CA LYS A 83 13.64 7.55 23.65
C LYS A 83 14.36 6.21 23.86
N ALA A 84 15.01 6.06 25.01
CA ALA A 84 15.77 4.85 25.33
C ALA A 84 14.89 3.66 25.75
N ASP A 85 13.67 3.94 26.25
CA ASP A 85 12.72 2.91 26.68
C ASP A 85 11.72 2.63 25.56
N TYR A 86 11.56 1.36 25.19
CA TYR A 86 10.58 0.91 24.20
C TYR A 86 9.17 1.41 24.54
N LYS A 87 8.75 1.29 25.79
CA LYS A 87 7.42 1.71 26.25
C LYS A 87 7.17 3.22 26.23
N ALA A 88 8.21 4.02 25.98
CA ALA A 88 8.08 5.48 25.94
C ALA A 88 7.66 6.02 24.56
N ALA A 89 7.57 5.17 23.57
CA ALA A 89 7.19 5.53 22.20
C ALA A 89 6.12 4.57 21.66
N ASN A 90 5.31 5.05 20.73
CA ASN A 90 4.31 4.24 20.03
C ASN A 90 4.93 3.36 18.95
N HIS A 91 4.38 2.16 18.71
CA HIS A 91 4.82 1.21 17.71
C HIS A 91 3.64 0.80 16.80
N HIS A 92 3.99 0.42 15.58
CA HIS A 92 2.99 0.03 14.58
C HIS A 92 2.14 -1.17 15.01
N PRO A 93 0.83 -1.10 14.75
CA PRO A 93 -0.04 -2.26 14.92
C PRO A 93 0.35 -3.37 13.92
N VAL A 94 0.05 -4.60 14.28
CA VAL A 94 0.21 -5.78 13.42
C VAL A 94 -1.10 -6.04 12.69
N ALA A 95 -1.17 -5.63 11.43
CA ALA A 95 -2.34 -5.87 10.58
C ALA A 95 -2.36 -7.33 10.08
N VAL A 96 -3.47 -8.04 10.29
CA VAL A 96 -3.63 -9.46 9.97
C VAL A 96 -4.88 -9.64 9.12
N VAL A 97 -4.79 -10.41 8.02
CA VAL A 97 -5.96 -10.84 7.26
C VAL A 97 -6.06 -12.38 7.33
N GLY A 98 -7.17 -12.86 7.88
CA GLY A 98 -7.37 -14.29 8.12
C GLY A 98 -6.37 -14.88 9.14
N LYS A 99 -5.32 -15.52 8.66
CA LYS A 99 -4.21 -16.03 9.48
C LYS A 99 -2.86 -15.45 9.08
N ASP A 100 -2.85 -14.65 8.01
CA ASP A 100 -1.62 -14.11 7.44
C ASP A 100 -1.18 -12.86 8.21
N ARG A 101 0.02 -12.92 8.79
CA ARG A 101 0.70 -11.85 9.54
C ARG A 101 1.90 -11.28 8.78
N SER A 102 2.17 -11.78 7.57
CA SER A 102 3.29 -11.27 6.76
C SER A 102 2.98 -9.86 6.22
N LEU A 103 3.95 -9.23 5.61
CA LEU A 103 3.74 -7.96 4.91
C LEU A 103 3.46 -8.17 3.40
N ASN A 104 3.44 -9.42 2.94
CA ASN A 104 3.19 -9.74 1.53
C ASN A 104 1.72 -9.53 1.15
N SER A 105 1.46 -9.35 -0.13
CA SER A 105 0.11 -9.30 -0.68
C SER A 105 -0.63 -10.62 -0.44
N VAL A 106 -1.89 -10.54 0.00
CA VAL A 106 -2.74 -11.71 0.26
C VAL A 106 -3.60 -11.97 -0.97
N HIS A 107 -3.46 -13.14 -1.59
CA HIS A 107 -4.26 -13.52 -2.75
C HIS A 107 -5.48 -14.34 -2.34
N VAL A 108 -6.67 -13.91 -2.75
CA VAL A 108 -7.93 -14.57 -2.48
C VAL A 108 -8.66 -14.87 -3.79
N THR A 109 -8.88 -16.13 -4.08
CA THR A 109 -9.70 -16.53 -5.23
C THR A 109 -11.18 -16.46 -4.87
N CYS A 110 -11.97 -15.79 -5.68
CA CYS A 110 -13.40 -15.62 -5.47
C CYS A 110 -14.19 -15.74 -6.80
N LYS A 111 -15.50 -15.92 -6.69
CA LYS A 111 -16.37 -15.99 -7.88
C LYS A 111 -17.05 -14.66 -8.15
N ALA A 112 -17.13 -14.28 -9.42
CA ALA A 112 -17.92 -13.14 -9.86
C ALA A 112 -19.39 -13.26 -9.41
N GLY A 113 -20.00 -12.14 -9.04
CA GLY A 113 -21.37 -12.07 -8.52
C GLY A 113 -21.57 -12.62 -7.10
N LYS A 114 -20.50 -12.93 -6.36
CA LYS A 114 -20.60 -13.42 -4.98
C LYS A 114 -20.06 -12.41 -3.97
N THR A 115 -20.55 -12.51 -2.75
CA THR A 115 -20.02 -11.75 -1.62
C THR A 115 -18.98 -12.58 -0.90
N ILE A 116 -17.85 -11.98 -0.58
CA ILE A 116 -16.79 -12.59 0.23
C ILE A 116 -16.62 -11.81 1.55
N VAL A 117 -16.13 -12.50 2.58
CA VAL A 117 -15.80 -11.89 3.87
C VAL A 117 -14.29 -11.81 4.01
N LEU A 118 -13.78 -10.63 4.27
CA LEU A 118 -12.41 -10.40 4.70
C LEU A 118 -12.40 -10.17 6.22
N ASN A 119 -11.44 -10.77 6.89
CA ASN A 119 -11.41 -10.80 8.35
C ASN A 119 -10.04 -10.38 8.89
N ALA A 120 -10.01 -9.25 9.60
CA ALA A 120 -8.83 -8.70 10.26
C ALA A 120 -8.90 -8.77 11.80
N SER A 121 -9.82 -9.55 12.37
CA SER A 121 -10.04 -9.60 13.83
C SER A 121 -8.86 -10.14 14.65
N LYS A 122 -7.80 -10.62 14.00
CA LYS A 122 -6.54 -11.05 14.63
C LYS A 122 -5.46 -9.99 14.62
N SER A 123 -5.76 -8.82 14.10
CA SER A 123 -4.86 -7.66 14.21
C SER A 123 -4.68 -7.30 15.70
N SER A 124 -3.51 -6.86 16.05
CA SER A 124 -3.15 -6.52 17.44
C SER A 124 -2.20 -5.34 17.47
N ASP A 125 -2.15 -4.70 18.60
CA ASP A 125 -1.20 -3.64 18.86
C ASP A 125 -0.16 -4.08 19.91
N PRO A 126 1.15 -3.81 19.71
CA PRO A 126 2.19 -4.20 20.66
C PRO A 126 2.15 -3.38 21.97
N ASP A 127 1.62 -2.15 21.91
CA ASP A 127 1.52 -1.25 23.07
C ASP A 127 0.16 -1.40 23.78
N GLY A 128 -0.77 -2.18 23.17
CA GLY A 128 -2.10 -2.44 23.71
C GLY A 128 -3.13 -1.39 23.32
N ASP A 129 -2.84 -0.57 22.32
CA ASP A 129 -3.74 0.48 21.86
C ASP A 129 -4.98 -0.06 21.15
N THR A 130 -6.05 0.73 21.22
CA THR A 130 -7.27 0.45 20.49
C THR A 130 -7.04 0.62 19.00
N LEU A 131 -7.55 -0.35 18.20
CA LEU A 131 -7.40 -0.35 16.75
C LEU A 131 -8.66 0.13 16.04
N THR A 132 -8.46 0.93 15.02
CA THR A 132 -9.46 1.28 14.00
C THR A 132 -9.13 0.60 12.68
N PHE A 133 -10.16 0.35 11.87
CA PHE A 133 -10.04 -0.37 10.60
C PHE A 133 -10.66 0.47 9.50
N ASP A 134 -10.04 0.46 8.31
CA ASP A 134 -10.64 1.00 7.10
C ASP A 134 -10.31 0.10 5.91
N TRP A 135 -11.34 -0.38 5.22
CA TRP A 135 -11.22 -1.18 4.01
C TRP A 135 -11.62 -0.35 2.81
N SER A 136 -10.73 -0.26 1.85
CA SER A 136 -10.95 0.53 0.64
C SER A 136 -10.53 -0.21 -0.62
N ILE A 137 -11.12 0.15 -1.76
CA ILE A 137 -10.71 -0.36 -3.07
C ILE A 137 -9.58 0.53 -3.61
N TYR A 138 -8.47 -0.10 -3.99
CA TYR A 138 -7.41 0.59 -4.71
C TYR A 138 -7.61 0.37 -6.21
N ARG A 139 -8.54 1.13 -6.77
CA ARG A 139 -8.99 0.98 -8.16
C ARG A 139 -7.84 1.13 -9.15
N GLU A 140 -6.94 2.07 -8.91
CA GLU A 140 -5.84 2.40 -9.83
C GLU A 140 -4.87 1.23 -10.05
N ALA A 141 -4.74 0.34 -9.07
CA ALA A 141 -3.92 -0.87 -9.18
C ALA A 141 -4.73 -2.10 -9.63
N SER A 142 -6.07 -2.01 -9.64
CA SER A 142 -6.95 -3.12 -9.98
C SER A 142 -7.12 -3.28 -11.50
N GLY A 143 -7.23 -4.51 -11.97
CA GLY A 143 -7.63 -4.81 -13.35
C GLY A 143 -9.11 -4.53 -13.60
N TYR A 144 -9.96 -4.67 -12.57
CA TYR A 144 -11.37 -4.28 -12.65
C TYR A 144 -11.55 -2.81 -12.31
N GLN A 145 -12.15 -2.05 -13.23
CA GLN A 145 -12.32 -0.60 -13.12
C GLN A 145 -13.74 -0.17 -12.75
N GLY A 146 -14.67 -1.11 -12.64
CA GLY A 146 -16.05 -0.85 -12.22
C GLY A 146 -16.19 -0.62 -10.72
N ASP A 147 -17.42 -0.42 -10.25
CA ASP A 147 -17.70 -0.18 -8.85
C ASP A 147 -17.74 -1.49 -8.05
N VAL A 148 -17.01 -1.51 -6.95
CA VAL A 148 -16.99 -2.61 -5.98
C VAL A 148 -17.48 -2.06 -4.64
N THR A 149 -18.50 -2.69 -4.08
CA THR A 149 -19.06 -2.26 -2.78
C THR A 149 -18.42 -3.04 -1.64
N ILE A 150 -17.98 -2.29 -0.62
CA ILE A 150 -17.55 -2.86 0.66
C ILE A 150 -18.56 -2.45 1.73
N ILE A 151 -19.13 -3.44 2.41
CA ILE A 151 -20.05 -3.26 3.54
C ILE A 151 -19.25 -3.46 4.83
N GLU A 152 -19.56 -2.66 5.87
CA GLU A 152 -18.85 -2.70 7.16
C GLU A 152 -17.34 -2.39 7.00
N LYS A 153 -17.02 -1.41 6.15
CA LYS A 153 -15.65 -1.06 5.80
C LYS A 153 -14.82 -0.52 6.97
N ASP A 154 -15.45 -0.08 8.03
CA ASP A 154 -14.85 0.45 9.27
C ASP A 154 -14.75 -0.59 10.40
N GLN A 155 -15.10 -1.84 10.10
CA GLN A 155 -15.07 -2.93 11.07
C GLN A 155 -13.86 -3.85 10.84
N ASN A 156 -13.50 -4.63 11.86
CA ASN A 156 -12.46 -5.65 11.74
C ASN A 156 -12.84 -6.83 10.81
N ARG A 157 -14.06 -6.84 10.30
CA ARG A 157 -14.55 -7.72 9.24
C ARG A 157 -15.38 -6.91 8.28
N CYS A 158 -15.16 -7.13 7.00
CA CYS A 158 -15.97 -6.51 5.96
C CYS A 158 -16.50 -7.56 4.98
N ARG A 159 -17.51 -7.14 4.21
CA ARG A 159 -18.07 -7.92 3.11
C ARG A 159 -17.83 -7.19 1.81
N VAL A 160 -17.15 -7.83 0.87
CA VAL A 160 -16.91 -7.31 -0.47
C VAL A 160 -17.91 -7.95 -1.43
N MET A 161 -18.73 -7.13 -2.05
CA MET A 161 -19.66 -7.56 -3.10
C MET A 161 -18.92 -7.57 -4.43
N VAL A 162 -18.57 -8.77 -4.90
CA VAL A 162 -17.81 -8.94 -6.16
C VAL A 162 -18.78 -8.80 -7.34
N PRO A 163 -18.59 -7.83 -8.26
CA PRO A 163 -19.46 -7.64 -9.39
C PRO A 163 -19.47 -8.84 -10.35
N ALA A 164 -20.60 -9.09 -10.99
CA ALA A 164 -20.74 -10.22 -11.90
C ALA A 164 -19.92 -10.05 -13.19
N ASP A 165 -19.70 -8.82 -13.62
CA ASP A 165 -18.90 -8.44 -14.79
C ASP A 165 -17.39 -8.32 -14.51
N ALA A 166 -16.97 -8.56 -13.28
CA ALA A 166 -15.56 -8.53 -12.89
C ALA A 166 -14.80 -9.84 -13.20
N ARG A 167 -15.45 -10.81 -13.80
CA ARG A 167 -14.88 -12.12 -14.09
C ARG A 167 -13.59 -12.03 -14.92
N GLY A 168 -12.56 -12.77 -14.52
CA GLY A 168 -11.25 -12.79 -15.18
C GLY A 168 -10.39 -11.54 -14.87
N LYS A 169 -10.81 -10.73 -13.92
CA LYS A 169 -10.09 -9.55 -13.45
C LYS A 169 -9.63 -9.74 -12.01
N ASP A 170 -8.73 -8.88 -11.59
CA ASP A 170 -8.35 -8.72 -10.19
C ASP A 170 -8.92 -7.43 -9.61
N CYS A 171 -9.03 -7.40 -8.28
CA CYS A 171 -9.42 -6.21 -7.55
C CYS A 171 -8.55 -6.10 -6.29
N HIS A 172 -7.93 -4.93 -6.08
CA HIS A 172 -7.09 -4.67 -4.92
C HIS A 172 -7.91 -4.02 -3.81
N VAL A 173 -8.00 -4.71 -2.69
CA VAL A 173 -8.60 -4.21 -1.44
C VAL A 173 -7.48 -3.88 -0.47
N ILE A 174 -7.46 -2.67 0.06
CA ILE A 174 -6.50 -2.25 1.08
C ILE A 174 -7.20 -2.21 2.42
N LEU A 175 -6.64 -2.91 3.38
CA LEU A 175 -6.93 -2.74 4.79
C LEU A 175 -5.93 -1.76 5.39
N GLN A 176 -6.43 -0.76 6.09
CA GLN A 176 -5.66 0.08 7.00
C GLN A 176 -6.04 -0.28 8.43
N VAL A 177 -5.06 -0.53 9.27
CA VAL A 177 -5.23 -0.73 10.71
C VAL A 177 -4.44 0.36 11.40
N THR A 178 -5.13 1.24 12.10
CA THR A 178 -4.52 2.39 12.79
C THR A 178 -4.74 2.27 14.29
N ASP A 179 -3.68 2.46 15.06
CA ASP A 179 -3.73 2.50 16.52
C ASP A 179 -4.22 3.85 17.06
N ALA A 180 -4.43 3.93 18.36
CA ALA A 180 -4.81 5.14 19.05
C ALA A 180 -3.61 5.81 19.78
N GLY A 181 -2.38 5.41 19.45
CA GLY A 181 -1.16 5.95 20.04
C GLY A 181 -0.84 7.37 19.57
N ILE A 182 0.27 7.96 20.07
CA ILE A 182 0.72 9.31 19.73
C ILE A 182 2.18 9.28 19.28
N PRO A 183 2.45 9.51 17.97
CA PRO A 183 1.49 9.67 16.87
C PRO A 183 0.74 8.38 16.57
N ALA A 184 -0.48 8.47 16.06
CA ALA A 184 -1.23 7.28 15.60
C ALA A 184 -0.53 6.64 14.41
N LEU A 185 -0.24 5.34 14.47
CA LEU A 185 0.51 4.62 13.46
C LEU A 185 -0.38 3.67 12.66
N THR A 186 -0.10 3.53 11.38
CA THR A 186 -0.90 2.73 10.46
C THR A 186 -0.08 1.60 9.86
N SER A 187 -0.62 0.40 9.91
CA SER A 187 -0.17 -0.76 9.14
C SER A 187 -1.21 -1.20 8.12
N TYR A 188 -0.77 -1.84 7.06
CA TYR A 188 -1.62 -2.16 5.93
C TYR A 188 -1.59 -3.66 5.62
N ARG A 189 -2.66 -4.09 4.93
CA ARG A 189 -2.66 -5.36 4.20
C ARG A 189 -3.27 -5.14 2.83
N ARG A 190 -2.57 -5.57 1.81
CA ARG A 190 -3.10 -5.64 0.45
C ARG A 190 -3.72 -6.99 0.23
N VAL A 191 -5.00 -7.02 -0.11
CA VAL A 191 -5.72 -8.23 -0.52
C VAL A 191 -6.03 -8.11 -2.00
N ILE A 192 -5.56 -9.06 -2.79
CA ILE A 192 -5.80 -9.14 -4.23
C ILE A 192 -6.84 -10.22 -4.48
N LEU A 193 -8.02 -9.79 -4.89
CA LEU A 193 -9.12 -10.68 -5.25
C LEU A 193 -8.94 -11.15 -6.69
N ASN A 194 -8.65 -12.43 -6.88
CA ASN A 194 -8.59 -13.07 -8.20
C ASN A 194 -9.99 -13.60 -8.53
N ILE A 195 -10.68 -12.94 -9.47
CA ILE A 195 -12.11 -13.15 -9.72
C ILE A 195 -12.32 -14.11 -10.90
N ASN A 196 -12.90 -15.30 -10.62
CA ASN A 196 -13.20 -16.35 -11.58
C ASN A 196 -14.66 -16.34 -12.04
#